data_241fa6fb6a5132b84075804dfd3f00e7
#
_entry.id   241fa6fb6a5132b84075804dfd3f00e7
#
_cell.length_a   1.000
_cell.length_b   1.000
_cell.length_c   1.000
_cell.angle_alpha   90.00
_cell.angle_beta   90.00
_cell.angle_gamma   90.00
#
_symmetry.space_group_name_H-M   'P 1'
#
loop_
_entity.id
_entity.type
_entity.pdbx_description
1 polymer ?
#
loop_
_entity_poly.entity_id
_entity_poly.type
_entity_poly.pdbx_seq_one_letter_code
_entity_poly.pdbx_strand_id
1 'polypeptide(L)'
;SRNGATAFAVGVEGMSGDLLGSWARAMRSEKCRRTLLFPVARWQTEALKREGFDLMKVGEEAEVYLPSYRRRGGSHANLRQMLGRAKRNQLTVTVDTHLSDSARELESVWLGQCAQAQRMQLLVGEYNLCEEAVFAVVRNAQGHPIAWVEGRPGFSDRGFGIDSMIRHPDAPPGAIEMAVDALLSHRKQQGDTWFSLGAVPLRGVDYSRPLLGLICQILRESHLGNQLFHFSGLGQFKTKFSPRWRPVFIGDYQQLNAFSLYEGCRLWGLF
;
A
#
# COMPACT_ATOMS: atom_id res chain seq x y z
N SER A 1 25.23 -5.73 15.51
CA SER A 1 25.43 -4.93 14.30
C SER A 1 26.34 -5.70 13.34
N ARG A 2 25.96 -5.82 12.09
CA ARG A 2 26.79 -6.48 11.06
C ARG A 2 27.35 -5.39 10.17
N ASN A 3 28.68 -5.29 10.12
CA ASN A 3 29.37 -4.37 9.19
C ASN A 3 28.84 -4.55 7.78
N GLY A 4 28.35 -3.49 7.17
CA GLY A 4 27.81 -3.49 5.81
C GLY A 4 26.29 -3.76 5.69
N ALA A 5 25.55 -3.87 6.78
CA ALA A 5 24.07 -4.01 6.75
C ALA A 5 23.38 -2.75 6.19
N THR A 6 22.22 -2.95 5.58
CA THR A 6 21.30 -1.87 5.23
C THR A 6 20.28 -1.71 6.33
N ALA A 7 20.10 -0.49 6.84
CA ALA A 7 18.98 -0.12 7.70
C ALA A 7 17.84 0.40 6.83
N PHE A 8 16.63 -0.11 7.06
CA PHE A 8 15.45 0.26 6.28
C PHE A 8 14.32 0.64 7.22
N ALA A 9 13.85 1.88 7.14
CA ALA A 9 12.68 2.35 7.86
C ALA A 9 11.48 2.40 6.93
N VAL A 10 10.39 1.78 7.36
CA VAL A 10 9.11 1.69 6.64
C VAL A 10 8.03 2.41 7.46
N GLY A 11 7.06 3.03 6.79
CA GLY A 11 5.96 3.71 7.47
C GLY A 11 6.36 5.05 8.12
N VAL A 12 7.25 5.79 7.47
CA VAL A 12 7.85 7.02 8.03
C VAL A 12 7.04 8.29 7.79
N GLU A 13 5.85 8.21 7.20
CA GLU A 13 5.07 9.36 6.73
C GLU A 13 4.66 10.35 7.83
N GLY A 14 4.54 9.88 9.08
CA GLY A 14 4.21 10.75 10.22
C GLY A 14 5.41 11.35 10.93
N MET A 15 6.64 11.01 10.53
CA MET A 15 7.86 11.40 11.25
C MET A 15 8.45 12.70 10.71
N SER A 16 9.05 13.50 11.60
CA SER A 16 9.76 14.72 11.20
C SER A 16 11.08 14.40 10.47
N GLY A 17 11.51 15.32 9.59
CA GLY A 17 12.81 15.19 8.91
C GLY A 17 13.99 15.09 9.89
N ASP A 18 13.98 15.87 10.95
CA ASP A 18 15.05 15.91 11.96
C ASP A 18 15.18 14.58 12.72
N LEU A 19 14.04 13.94 13.04
CA LEU A 19 14.03 12.62 13.68
C LEU A 19 14.62 11.56 12.73
N LEU A 20 14.19 11.57 11.48
CA LEU A 20 14.70 10.64 10.46
C LEU A 20 16.18 10.87 10.14
N GLY A 21 16.64 12.14 10.12
CA GLY A 21 18.04 12.50 9.97
C GLY A 21 18.88 11.99 11.16
N SER A 22 18.39 12.16 12.37
CA SER A 22 19.05 11.67 13.57
C SER A 22 19.14 10.14 13.60
N TRP A 23 18.06 9.46 13.22
CA TRP A 23 18.04 8.00 13.06
C TRP A 23 19.06 7.55 12.00
N ALA A 24 19.12 8.21 10.85
CA ALA A 24 20.06 7.84 9.79
C ALA A 24 21.52 8.00 10.24
N ARG A 25 21.85 9.08 10.94
CA ARG A 25 23.19 9.29 11.52
C ARG A 25 23.53 8.19 12.55
N ALA A 26 22.58 7.83 13.42
CA ALA A 26 22.78 6.75 14.39
C ALA A 26 23.05 5.41 13.69
N MET A 27 22.29 5.07 12.64
CA MET A 27 22.51 3.83 11.87
C MET A 27 23.88 3.85 11.18
N ARG A 28 24.35 4.98 10.71
CA ARG A 28 25.69 5.12 10.11
C ARG A 28 26.79 4.97 11.16
N SER A 29 26.61 5.48 12.39
CA SER A 29 27.56 5.26 13.47
C SER A 29 27.64 3.78 13.88
N GLU A 30 26.55 3.03 13.75
CA GLU A 30 26.49 1.58 13.90
C GLU A 30 27.02 0.81 12.68
N LYS A 31 27.72 1.51 11.76
CA LYS A 31 28.36 0.95 10.55
C LYS A 31 27.38 0.35 9.55
N CYS A 32 26.12 0.78 9.55
CA CYS A 32 25.21 0.48 8.45
C CYS A 32 25.73 1.14 7.16
N ARG A 33 25.83 0.34 6.11
CA ARG A 33 26.33 0.81 4.82
C ARG A 33 25.34 1.71 4.08
N ARG A 34 24.02 1.46 4.32
CA ARG A 34 22.93 2.21 3.74
C ARG A 34 21.84 2.48 4.77
N THR A 35 21.09 3.55 4.52
CA THR A 35 19.99 3.94 5.38
C THR A 35 18.83 4.40 4.50
N LEU A 36 17.87 3.50 4.29
CA LEU A 36 16.76 3.70 3.37
C LEU A 36 15.48 4.07 4.10
N LEU A 37 14.70 4.95 3.50
CA LEU A 37 13.36 5.37 3.95
C LEU A 37 12.32 5.07 2.87
N PHE A 38 11.19 4.45 3.25
CA PHE A 38 10.05 4.25 2.37
C PHE A 38 8.75 3.95 3.17
N PRO A 39 7.59 4.42 2.74
CA PRO A 39 7.41 5.47 1.74
C PRO A 39 7.72 6.86 2.35
N VAL A 40 8.21 7.78 1.55
CA VAL A 40 8.41 9.17 1.93
C VAL A 40 7.35 10.02 1.25
N ALA A 41 6.65 10.82 2.02
CA ALA A 41 5.63 11.72 1.51
C ALA A 41 6.24 13.03 0.96
N ARG A 42 5.54 13.68 0.03
CA ARG A 42 6.04 14.92 -0.60
C ARG A 42 6.37 16.03 0.41
N TRP A 43 5.57 16.17 1.47
CA TRP A 43 5.81 17.22 2.46
C TRP A 43 7.10 17.04 3.28
N GLN A 44 7.62 15.82 3.36
CA GLN A 44 8.86 15.48 4.05
C GLN A 44 10.10 15.78 3.20
N THR A 45 9.96 15.88 1.86
CA THR A 45 11.10 15.88 0.93
C THR A 45 12.10 17.00 1.20
N GLU A 46 11.64 18.22 1.47
CA GLU A 46 12.54 19.35 1.71
C GLU A 46 13.30 19.26 3.04
N ALA A 47 12.64 18.75 4.08
CA ALA A 47 13.28 18.50 5.37
C ALA A 47 14.33 17.39 5.25
N LEU A 48 13.98 16.27 4.60
CA LEU A 48 14.90 15.15 4.40
C LEU A 48 16.11 15.52 3.52
N LYS A 49 15.93 16.32 2.49
CA LYS A 49 17.04 16.82 1.68
C LYS A 49 18.03 17.66 2.52
N ARG A 50 17.51 18.52 3.42
CA ARG A 50 18.36 19.29 4.35
C ARG A 50 19.13 18.39 5.32
N GLU A 51 18.55 17.26 5.70
CA GLU A 51 19.21 16.25 6.51
C GLU A 51 20.20 15.36 5.73
N GLY A 52 20.34 15.56 4.42
CA GLY A 52 21.31 14.86 3.57
C GLY A 52 20.77 13.60 2.89
N PHE A 53 19.45 13.43 2.84
CA PHE A 53 18.86 12.35 2.04
C PHE A 53 18.79 12.71 0.56
N ASP A 54 19.15 11.75 -0.25
CA ASP A 54 18.90 11.75 -1.68
C ASP A 54 17.58 11.01 -1.97
N LEU A 55 16.65 11.68 -2.64
CA LEU A 55 15.27 11.23 -2.81
C LEU A 55 14.92 11.02 -4.29
N MET A 56 14.16 9.99 -4.58
CA MET A 56 13.59 9.73 -5.91
C MET A 56 12.12 9.36 -5.82
N LYS A 57 11.29 9.94 -6.70
CA LYS A 57 9.90 9.50 -6.85
C LYS A 57 9.86 8.10 -7.46
N VAL A 58 9.25 7.16 -6.77
CA VAL A 58 9.18 5.75 -7.18
C VAL A 58 7.75 5.22 -7.31
N GLY A 59 6.76 6.07 -7.08
CA GLY A 59 5.36 5.66 -7.19
C GLY A 59 4.40 6.80 -6.92
N GLU A 60 3.13 6.44 -6.88
CA GLU A 60 2.03 7.33 -6.49
C GLU A 60 1.09 6.62 -5.54
N GLU A 61 0.62 7.31 -4.53
CA GLU A 61 -0.40 6.89 -3.60
C GLU A 61 -1.77 7.35 -4.08
N ALA A 62 -2.76 6.47 -3.96
CA ALA A 62 -4.13 6.74 -4.35
C ALA A 62 -4.95 7.18 -3.13
N GLU A 63 -5.34 8.45 -3.05
CA GLU A 63 -6.15 8.99 -1.95
C GLU A 63 -7.56 9.36 -2.42
N VAL A 64 -8.57 8.96 -1.65
CA VAL A 64 -9.96 9.29 -1.88
C VAL A 64 -10.40 10.39 -0.91
N TYR A 65 -10.91 11.49 -1.44
CA TYR A 65 -11.53 12.56 -0.63
C TYR A 65 -12.95 12.16 -0.26
N LEU A 66 -13.15 11.72 0.98
CA LEU A 66 -14.38 11.10 1.45
C LEU A 66 -15.61 12.02 1.41
N PRO A 67 -15.55 13.32 1.77
CA PRO A 67 -16.71 14.19 1.71
C PRO A 67 -17.40 14.23 0.33
N SER A 68 -16.59 14.18 -0.75
CA SER A 68 -17.10 14.17 -2.12
C SER A 68 -17.29 12.76 -2.71
N TYR A 69 -16.85 11.72 -2.03
CA TYR A 69 -16.98 10.34 -2.51
C TYR A 69 -18.44 9.95 -2.74
N ARG A 70 -18.76 9.61 -3.98
CA ARG A 70 -20.10 9.18 -4.43
C ARG A 70 -19.95 8.17 -5.56
N ARG A 71 -20.79 7.14 -5.56
CA ARG A 71 -20.84 6.12 -6.64
C ARG A 71 -21.54 6.64 -7.90
N ARG A 72 -21.44 7.94 -8.24
CA ARG A 72 -22.12 8.56 -9.37
C ARG A 72 -21.12 9.13 -10.39
N GLY A 73 -21.59 9.38 -11.59
CA GLY A 73 -20.77 9.93 -12.68
C GLY A 73 -20.00 8.88 -13.48
N GLY A 74 -19.39 9.31 -14.61
CA GLY A 74 -18.66 8.45 -15.53
C GLY A 74 -17.43 7.80 -14.90
N SER A 75 -16.69 8.55 -14.07
CA SER A 75 -15.47 8.09 -13.39
C SER A 75 -15.67 6.86 -12.51
N HIS A 76 -16.90 6.64 -11.99
CA HIS A 76 -17.24 5.48 -11.15
C HIS A 76 -18.04 4.40 -11.91
N ALA A 77 -18.13 4.46 -13.24
CA ALA A 77 -18.90 3.48 -14.01
C ALA A 77 -18.39 2.05 -13.81
N ASN A 78 -17.07 1.88 -13.86
CA ASN A 78 -16.43 0.59 -13.65
C ASN A 78 -16.65 0.07 -12.20
N LEU A 79 -16.54 0.92 -11.20
CA LEU A 79 -16.85 0.55 -9.81
C LEU A 79 -18.30 0.06 -9.70
N ARG A 80 -19.27 0.82 -10.23
CA ARG A 80 -20.69 0.40 -10.20
C ARG A 80 -20.92 -0.94 -10.89
N GLN A 81 -20.23 -1.19 -12.01
CA GLN A 81 -20.31 -2.46 -12.71
C GLN A 81 -19.80 -3.62 -11.82
N MET A 82 -18.66 -3.42 -11.12
CA MET A 82 -18.11 -4.43 -10.22
C MET A 82 -19.00 -4.68 -9.01
N LEU A 83 -19.53 -3.63 -8.39
CA LEU A 83 -20.52 -3.75 -7.32
C LEU A 83 -21.81 -4.45 -7.78
N GLY A 84 -22.25 -4.17 -9.00
CA GLY A 84 -23.39 -4.87 -9.62
C GLY A 84 -23.11 -6.37 -9.83
N ARG A 85 -21.88 -6.74 -10.21
CA ARG A 85 -21.46 -8.15 -10.29
C ARG A 85 -21.47 -8.83 -8.91
N ALA A 86 -20.88 -8.18 -7.90
CA ALA A 86 -20.91 -8.67 -6.53
C ALA A 86 -22.32 -8.94 -6.03
N LYS A 87 -23.25 -8.00 -6.26
CA LYS A 87 -24.67 -8.18 -5.90
C LYS A 87 -25.35 -9.33 -6.63
N ARG A 88 -25.09 -9.52 -7.94
CA ARG A 88 -25.65 -10.67 -8.70
C ARG A 88 -25.12 -12.01 -8.19
N ASN A 89 -23.89 -12.02 -7.64
CA ASN A 89 -23.35 -13.20 -6.97
C ASN A 89 -23.78 -13.30 -5.49
N GLN A 90 -24.79 -12.53 -5.09
CA GLN A 90 -25.36 -12.54 -3.73
C GLN A 90 -24.33 -12.29 -2.63
N LEU A 91 -23.29 -11.50 -2.93
CA LEU A 91 -22.30 -11.12 -1.94
C LEU A 91 -22.86 -10.10 -0.97
N THR A 92 -22.52 -10.27 0.30
CA THR A 92 -22.80 -9.35 1.39
C THR A 92 -21.50 -8.82 1.99
N VAL A 93 -21.55 -7.64 2.63
CA VAL A 93 -20.38 -7.06 3.31
C VAL A 93 -20.78 -6.53 4.66
N THR A 94 -19.93 -6.79 5.66
CA THR A 94 -20.02 -6.20 7.01
C THR A 94 -18.74 -5.45 7.31
N VAL A 95 -18.84 -4.39 8.13
CA VAL A 95 -17.68 -3.63 8.61
C VAL A 95 -17.66 -3.73 10.12
N ASP A 96 -16.54 -4.19 10.68
CA ASP A 96 -16.35 -4.46 12.11
C ASP A 96 -14.93 -4.09 12.55
N THR A 97 -14.74 -3.92 13.86
CA THR A 97 -13.41 -3.71 14.48
C THR A 97 -12.67 -5.04 14.75
N HIS A 98 -13.34 -6.16 14.58
CA HIS A 98 -12.78 -7.49 14.81
C HIS A 98 -12.88 -8.36 13.57
N LEU A 99 -11.79 -9.04 13.25
CA LEU A 99 -11.74 -10.05 12.20
C LEU A 99 -12.07 -11.42 12.82
N SER A 100 -13.16 -12.06 12.37
CA SER A 100 -13.55 -13.39 12.83
C SER A 100 -12.50 -14.45 12.43
N ASP A 101 -12.39 -15.53 13.20
CA ASP A 101 -11.43 -16.62 12.92
C ASP A 101 -11.64 -17.22 11.52
N SER A 102 -12.88 -17.41 11.10
CA SER A 102 -13.21 -17.89 9.74
C SER A 102 -12.76 -16.94 8.63
N ALA A 103 -12.73 -15.63 8.89
CA ALA A 103 -12.20 -14.66 7.93
C ALA A 103 -10.66 -14.62 7.96
N ARG A 104 -10.06 -14.85 9.12
CA ARG A 104 -8.61 -14.94 9.30
C ARG A 104 -8.02 -16.17 8.59
N GLU A 105 -8.74 -17.28 8.54
CA GLU A 105 -8.33 -18.49 7.80
C GLU A 105 -8.10 -18.22 6.31
N LEU A 106 -8.80 -17.23 5.70
CA LEU A 106 -8.58 -16.85 4.30
C LEU A 106 -7.13 -16.38 4.04
N GLU A 107 -6.46 -15.83 5.06
CA GLU A 107 -5.07 -15.42 4.93
C GLU A 107 -4.16 -16.61 4.66
N SER A 108 -4.34 -17.69 5.43
CA SER A 108 -3.58 -18.93 5.24
C SER A 108 -3.80 -19.53 3.85
N VAL A 109 -5.03 -19.50 3.36
CA VAL A 109 -5.38 -19.93 1.99
C VAL A 109 -4.70 -19.06 0.95
N TRP A 110 -4.76 -17.75 1.12
CA TRP A 110 -4.12 -16.78 0.22
C TRP A 110 -2.59 -16.91 0.22
N LEU A 111 -1.97 -17.00 1.41
CA LEU A 111 -0.52 -17.22 1.56
C LEU A 111 -0.07 -18.54 0.93
N GLY A 112 -0.85 -19.60 1.06
CA GLY A 112 -0.53 -20.91 0.48
C GLY A 112 -0.55 -20.97 -1.04
N GLN A 113 -1.30 -20.07 -1.68
CA GLN A 113 -1.45 -20.03 -3.15
C GLN A 113 -0.59 -18.94 -3.82
N CYS A 114 -0.14 -17.98 -3.07
CA CYS A 114 0.65 -16.88 -3.58
C CYS A 114 2.11 -17.07 -3.16
N ALA A 115 2.95 -17.62 -4.04
CA ALA A 115 4.38 -17.81 -3.77
C ALA A 115 5.09 -16.49 -3.35
N GLN A 116 4.51 -15.35 -3.71
CA GLN A 116 4.98 -14.02 -3.35
C GLN A 116 4.45 -13.58 -1.98
N ALA A 117 3.27 -14.02 -1.58
CA ALA A 117 2.67 -13.65 -0.30
C ALA A 117 3.54 -14.11 0.89
N GLN A 118 4.18 -15.27 0.80
CA GLN A 118 5.12 -15.75 1.82
C GLN A 118 6.35 -14.83 1.96
N ARG A 119 6.78 -14.18 0.88
CA ARG A 119 7.87 -13.19 0.91
C ARG A 119 7.39 -11.83 1.42
N MET A 120 6.11 -11.53 1.24
CA MET A 120 5.47 -10.27 1.64
C MET A 120 4.86 -10.32 3.05
N GLN A 121 5.18 -11.30 3.88
CA GLN A 121 4.68 -11.39 5.27
C GLN A 121 4.94 -10.13 6.10
N LEU A 122 5.98 -9.35 5.76
CA LEU A 122 6.24 -8.04 6.35
C LEU A 122 5.18 -6.98 5.97
N LEU A 123 4.40 -7.20 4.90
CA LEU A 123 3.32 -6.31 4.45
C LEU A 123 1.95 -6.76 4.94
N VAL A 124 1.83 -8.03 5.35
CA VAL A 124 0.65 -8.60 5.99
C VAL A 124 0.92 -8.56 7.48
N GLY A 125 0.70 -7.40 8.10
CA GLY A 125 1.08 -7.14 9.48
C GLY A 125 0.35 -8.01 10.51
N GLU A 126 0.81 -7.95 11.75
CA GLU A 126 0.09 -8.52 12.89
C GLU A 126 -1.20 -7.72 13.12
N TYR A 127 -2.34 -8.26 12.69
CA TYR A 127 -3.67 -7.60 12.71
C TYR A 127 -4.14 -7.16 14.09
N ASN A 128 -3.49 -7.60 15.15
CA ASN A 128 -3.91 -7.34 16.52
C ASN A 128 -3.22 -6.15 17.18
N LEU A 129 -2.28 -5.48 16.51
CA LEU A 129 -1.50 -4.39 17.11
C LEU A 129 -2.15 -3.02 16.99
N CYS A 130 -3.23 -2.87 16.19
CA CYS A 130 -3.94 -1.61 16.04
C CYS A 130 -5.37 -1.76 16.56
N GLU A 131 -5.64 -1.21 17.75
CA GLU A 131 -6.98 -1.23 18.36
C GLU A 131 -8.03 -0.48 17.53
N GLU A 132 -7.58 0.44 16.66
CA GLU A 132 -8.46 1.24 15.79
C GLU A 132 -8.63 0.63 14.38
N ALA A 133 -8.11 -0.58 14.13
CA ALA A 133 -8.28 -1.24 12.84
C ALA A 133 -9.75 -1.57 12.57
N VAL A 134 -10.14 -1.48 11.31
CA VAL A 134 -11.51 -1.75 10.85
C VAL A 134 -11.45 -2.71 9.66
N PHE A 135 -12.26 -3.75 9.69
CA PHE A 135 -12.28 -4.81 8.68
C PHE A 135 -13.60 -4.81 7.92
N ALA A 136 -13.54 -4.74 6.59
CA ALA A 136 -14.68 -5.02 5.73
C ALA A 136 -14.61 -6.47 5.26
N VAL A 137 -15.52 -7.31 5.72
CA VAL A 137 -15.57 -8.73 5.40
C VAL A 137 -16.70 -9.01 4.43
N VAL A 138 -16.34 -9.59 3.27
CA VAL A 138 -17.30 -10.00 2.23
C VAL A 138 -17.58 -11.49 2.36
N ARG A 139 -18.88 -11.83 2.34
CA ARG A 139 -19.37 -13.20 2.43
C ARG A 139 -20.16 -13.60 1.18
N ASN A 140 -20.10 -14.88 0.84
CA ASN A 140 -20.93 -15.47 -0.22
C ASN A 140 -22.38 -15.69 0.25
N ALA A 141 -23.23 -16.25 -0.62
CA ALA A 141 -24.64 -16.56 -0.32
C ALA A 141 -24.84 -17.55 0.84
N GLN A 142 -23.83 -18.36 1.15
CA GLN A 142 -23.82 -19.32 2.26
C GLN A 142 -23.31 -18.72 3.56
N GLY A 143 -22.92 -17.42 3.57
CA GLY A 143 -22.38 -16.74 4.72
C GLY A 143 -20.87 -16.96 4.95
N HIS A 144 -20.18 -17.70 4.09
CA HIS A 144 -18.75 -17.95 4.24
C HIS A 144 -17.96 -16.70 3.81
N PRO A 145 -16.94 -16.27 4.59
CA PRO A 145 -16.04 -15.22 4.21
C PRO A 145 -15.26 -15.60 2.94
N ILE A 146 -15.19 -14.70 1.96
CA ILE A 146 -14.47 -14.91 0.69
C ILE A 146 -13.47 -13.79 0.38
N ALA A 147 -13.57 -12.68 1.07
CA ALA A 147 -12.61 -11.58 0.99
C ALA A 147 -12.73 -10.69 2.21
N TRP A 148 -11.65 -10.01 2.55
CA TRP A 148 -11.68 -8.92 3.51
C TRP A 148 -10.63 -7.86 3.19
N VAL A 149 -10.87 -6.66 3.68
CA VAL A 149 -9.95 -5.52 3.57
C VAL A 149 -9.84 -4.89 4.95
N GLU A 150 -8.61 -4.65 5.37
CA GLU A 150 -8.30 -3.95 6.60
C GLU A 150 -8.04 -2.47 6.31
N GLY A 151 -8.66 -1.61 7.09
CA GLY A 151 -8.35 -0.19 7.17
C GLY A 151 -7.72 0.13 8.52
N ARG A 152 -6.67 0.95 8.51
CA ARG A 152 -6.01 1.44 9.72
C ARG A 152 -5.94 2.97 9.73
N PRO A 153 -5.85 3.61 10.90
CA PRO A 153 -5.57 5.03 10.98
C PRO A 153 -4.22 5.33 10.31
N GLY A 154 -4.18 6.40 9.53
CA GLY A 154 -2.94 6.89 8.91
C GLY A 154 -2.02 7.50 9.97
N PHE A 155 -0.70 7.52 9.68
CA PHE A 155 0.32 8.12 10.54
C PHE A 155 0.28 9.66 10.57
N SER A 156 -0.66 10.28 9.92
CA SER A 156 -0.88 11.73 9.93
C SER A 156 -2.36 12.01 10.16
N ASP A 157 -2.73 13.26 10.43
CA ASP A 157 -4.10 13.77 10.62
C ASP A 157 -5.03 13.51 9.42
N ARG A 158 -4.68 12.61 8.52
CA ARG A 158 -5.29 12.42 7.20
C ARG A 158 -6.32 11.29 7.12
N GLY A 159 -6.69 10.70 8.24
CA GLY A 159 -7.73 9.69 8.27
C GLY A 159 -7.19 8.27 8.17
N PHE A 160 -7.84 7.43 7.41
CA PHE A 160 -7.60 6.00 7.31
C PHE A 160 -6.89 5.61 6.01
N GLY A 161 -6.25 4.44 6.01
CA GLY A 161 -5.69 3.83 4.81
C GLY A 161 -5.90 2.32 4.79
N ILE A 162 -5.88 1.73 3.61
CA ILE A 162 -5.86 0.27 3.45
C ILE A 162 -4.48 -0.23 3.88
N ASP A 163 -4.49 -1.20 4.80
CA ASP A 163 -3.30 -1.96 5.17
C ASP A 163 -3.23 -3.27 4.38
N SER A 164 -4.26 -4.10 4.48
CA SER A 164 -4.29 -5.43 3.87
C SER A 164 -5.55 -5.69 3.06
N MET A 165 -5.41 -6.45 1.97
CA MET A 165 -6.51 -6.91 1.12
C MET A 165 -6.32 -8.40 0.82
N ILE A 166 -7.17 -9.22 1.39
CA ILE A 166 -7.13 -10.67 1.25
C ILE A 166 -8.39 -11.14 0.52
N ARG A 167 -8.23 -12.06 -0.41
CA ARG A 167 -9.37 -12.70 -1.06
C ARG A 167 -9.10 -14.17 -1.34
N HIS A 168 -10.15 -14.96 -1.26
CA HIS A 168 -10.12 -16.34 -1.77
C HIS A 168 -9.86 -16.33 -3.29
N PRO A 169 -9.08 -17.27 -3.84
CA PRO A 169 -8.83 -17.35 -5.29
C PRO A 169 -10.10 -17.40 -6.13
N ASP A 170 -11.09 -18.16 -5.68
CA ASP A 170 -12.38 -18.34 -6.35
C ASP A 170 -13.38 -17.22 -6.05
N ALA A 171 -12.98 -16.17 -5.30
CA ALA A 171 -13.88 -15.07 -5.02
C ALA A 171 -14.31 -14.37 -6.33
N PRO A 172 -15.63 -14.19 -6.55
CA PRO A 172 -16.12 -13.60 -7.77
C PRO A 172 -15.68 -12.14 -7.92
N PRO A 173 -15.60 -11.64 -9.18
CA PRO A 173 -15.26 -10.26 -9.45
C PRO A 173 -16.19 -9.29 -8.71
N GLY A 174 -15.61 -8.26 -8.08
CA GLY A 174 -16.34 -7.26 -7.32
C GLY A 174 -16.27 -7.45 -5.80
N ALA A 175 -15.75 -8.59 -5.30
CA ALA A 175 -15.65 -8.83 -3.86
C ALA A 175 -14.74 -7.79 -3.16
N ILE A 176 -13.53 -7.56 -3.65
CA ILE A 176 -12.62 -6.56 -3.07
C ILE A 176 -13.16 -5.14 -3.27
N GLU A 177 -13.73 -4.83 -4.44
CA GLU A 177 -14.37 -3.53 -4.67
C GLU A 177 -15.51 -3.27 -3.68
N MET A 178 -16.29 -4.29 -3.34
CA MET A 178 -17.36 -4.19 -2.36
C MET A 178 -16.81 -3.93 -0.96
N ALA A 179 -15.73 -4.61 -0.55
CA ALA A 179 -15.09 -4.38 0.73
C ALA A 179 -14.53 -2.96 0.85
N VAL A 180 -13.76 -2.51 -0.14
CA VAL A 180 -13.18 -1.15 -0.16
C VAL A 180 -14.25 -0.08 -0.16
N ASP A 181 -15.29 -0.23 -0.97
CA ASP A 181 -16.41 0.70 -1.02
C ASP A 181 -17.19 0.77 0.30
N ALA A 182 -17.31 -0.36 1.02
CA ALA A 182 -17.90 -0.39 2.36
C ALA A 182 -17.05 0.36 3.38
N LEU A 183 -15.71 0.18 3.37
CA LEU A 183 -14.78 0.94 4.23
C LEU A 183 -14.84 2.44 3.94
N LEU A 184 -14.79 2.86 2.68
CA LEU A 184 -14.89 4.26 2.28
C LEU A 184 -16.22 4.88 2.79
N SER A 185 -17.33 4.14 2.65
CA SER A 185 -18.64 4.59 3.09
C SER A 185 -18.72 4.68 4.62
N HIS A 186 -18.17 3.68 5.33
CA HIS A 186 -18.10 3.64 6.78
C HIS A 186 -17.28 4.83 7.33
N ARG A 187 -16.04 5.01 6.83
CA ARG A 187 -15.15 6.09 7.30
C ARG A 187 -15.69 7.48 6.97
N LYS A 188 -16.36 7.62 5.83
CA LYS A 188 -17.10 8.85 5.51
C LYS A 188 -18.17 9.16 6.55
N GLN A 189 -18.91 8.16 7.02
CA GLN A 189 -19.93 8.33 8.07
C GLN A 189 -19.32 8.70 9.42
N GLN A 190 -18.10 8.25 9.70
CA GLN A 190 -17.34 8.63 10.89
C GLN A 190 -16.74 10.05 10.81
N GLY A 191 -16.86 10.73 9.67
CA GLY A 191 -16.40 12.11 9.50
C GLY A 191 -14.97 12.26 8.99
N ASP A 192 -14.32 11.16 8.60
CA ASP A 192 -12.97 11.23 8.01
C ASP A 192 -12.98 12.02 6.70
N THR A 193 -11.86 12.69 6.44
CA THR A 193 -11.69 13.55 5.25
C THR A 193 -11.00 12.79 4.12
N TRP A 194 -10.01 11.98 4.43
CA TRP A 194 -9.20 11.25 3.44
C TRP A 194 -9.13 9.77 3.77
N PHE A 195 -9.04 8.98 2.71
CA PHE A 195 -8.81 7.55 2.81
C PHE A 195 -7.77 7.13 1.77
N SER A 196 -6.64 6.59 2.22
CA SER A 196 -5.61 6.07 1.33
C SER A 196 -5.96 4.65 0.87
N LEU A 197 -5.90 4.43 -0.44
CA LEU A 197 -5.94 3.09 -1.03
C LEU A 197 -4.53 2.48 -1.12
N GLY A 198 -3.52 3.15 -0.56
CA GLY A 198 -2.13 2.76 -0.60
C GLY A 198 -1.40 3.15 -1.89
N ALA A 199 -0.09 2.91 -1.90
CA ALA A 199 0.78 3.25 -3.02
C ALA A 199 0.63 2.28 -4.21
N VAL A 200 0.91 2.80 -5.41
CA VAL A 200 1.15 2.03 -6.63
C VAL A 200 2.61 2.25 -7.01
N PRO A 201 3.47 1.26 -6.73
CA PRO A 201 4.88 1.35 -7.10
C PRO A 201 5.04 1.51 -8.61
N LEU A 202 6.09 2.19 -9.01
CA LEU A 202 6.50 2.45 -10.40
C LEU A 202 5.47 3.26 -11.23
N ARG A 203 4.44 3.82 -10.61
CA ARG A 203 3.54 4.77 -11.27
C ARG A 203 4.15 6.17 -11.25
N GLY A 204 4.26 6.80 -12.43
CA GLY A 204 4.76 8.18 -12.57
C GLY A 204 6.17 8.39 -12.01
N VAL A 205 7.06 7.43 -12.20
CA VAL A 205 8.47 7.50 -11.78
C VAL A 205 9.15 8.74 -12.37
N ASP A 206 10.06 9.33 -11.62
CA ASP A 206 10.91 10.41 -12.09
C ASP A 206 12.05 9.86 -12.97
N TYR A 207 12.01 10.18 -14.27
CA TYR A 207 13.02 9.79 -15.23
C TYR A 207 14.18 10.80 -15.36
N SER A 208 14.25 11.80 -14.51
CA SER A 208 15.37 12.77 -14.47
C SER A 208 16.72 12.11 -14.18
N ARG A 209 16.69 10.88 -13.62
CA ARG A 209 17.85 10.02 -13.38
C ARG A 209 17.86 8.87 -14.39
N PRO A 210 18.57 8.99 -15.52
CA PRO A 210 18.41 8.07 -16.65
C PRO A 210 18.61 6.59 -16.28
N LEU A 211 19.63 6.26 -15.50
CA LEU A 211 19.92 4.89 -15.11
C LEU A 211 18.86 4.31 -14.17
N LEU A 212 18.47 5.06 -13.14
CA LEU A 212 17.46 4.60 -12.18
C LEU A 212 16.08 4.55 -12.81
N GLY A 213 15.74 5.54 -13.65
CA GLY A 213 14.51 5.56 -14.42
C GLY A 213 14.41 4.37 -15.38
N LEU A 214 15.49 4.03 -16.08
CA LEU A 214 15.56 2.86 -16.95
C LEU A 214 15.34 1.55 -16.17
N ILE A 215 15.96 1.40 -14.99
CA ILE A 215 15.75 0.23 -14.12
C ILE A 215 14.28 0.13 -13.73
N CYS A 216 13.67 1.22 -13.29
CA CYS A 216 12.24 1.25 -12.93
C CYS A 216 11.34 0.92 -14.13
N GLN A 217 11.68 1.39 -15.33
CA GLN A 217 10.96 1.08 -16.56
C GLN A 217 11.07 -0.40 -16.91
N ILE A 218 12.26 -0.98 -16.86
CA ILE A 218 12.49 -2.41 -17.10
C ILE A 218 11.69 -3.24 -16.09
N LEU A 219 11.71 -2.89 -14.80
CA LEU A 219 10.94 -3.58 -13.77
C LEU A 219 9.42 -3.49 -14.05
N ARG A 220 8.93 -2.34 -14.49
CA ARG A 220 7.50 -2.17 -14.79
C ARG A 220 7.05 -2.92 -16.04
N GLU A 221 7.90 -2.98 -17.08
CA GLU A 221 7.55 -3.53 -18.40
C GLU A 221 7.98 -5.01 -18.55
N SER A 222 8.89 -5.49 -17.71
CA SER A 222 9.36 -6.88 -17.78
C SER A 222 8.29 -7.86 -17.33
N HIS A 223 8.29 -9.04 -17.94
CA HIS A 223 7.44 -10.15 -17.53
C HIS A 223 7.69 -10.55 -16.06
N LEU A 224 8.96 -10.47 -15.62
CA LEU A 224 9.36 -10.71 -14.22
C LEU A 224 8.74 -9.68 -13.28
N GLY A 225 8.79 -8.39 -13.61
CA GLY A 225 8.16 -7.34 -12.78
C GLY A 225 6.64 -7.48 -12.70
N ASN A 226 5.98 -7.87 -13.81
CA ASN A 226 4.55 -8.16 -13.82
C ASN A 226 4.17 -9.47 -13.13
N GLN A 227 5.05 -10.47 -13.11
CA GLN A 227 4.86 -11.69 -12.31
C GLN A 227 5.07 -11.44 -10.82
N LEU A 228 6.02 -10.56 -10.47
CA LEU A 228 6.29 -10.18 -9.08
C LEU A 228 5.20 -9.25 -8.52
N PHE A 229 4.70 -8.34 -9.35
CA PHE A 229 3.62 -7.41 -8.98
C PHE A 229 2.79 -7.07 -10.21
N HIS A 230 1.50 -7.34 -10.16
CA HIS A 230 0.56 -6.82 -11.15
C HIS A 230 0.40 -5.29 -11.02
N PHE A 231 1.50 -4.53 -11.18
CA PHE A 231 1.52 -3.07 -10.98
C PHE A 231 0.45 -2.35 -11.80
N SER A 232 0.26 -2.78 -13.05
CA SER A 232 -0.78 -2.22 -13.93
C SER A 232 -2.18 -2.53 -13.41
N GLY A 233 -2.42 -3.75 -12.94
CA GLY A 233 -3.68 -4.18 -12.37
C GLY A 233 -4.02 -3.45 -11.07
N LEU A 234 -3.02 -3.23 -10.20
CA LEU A 234 -3.19 -2.48 -8.96
C LEU A 234 -3.57 -1.02 -9.23
N GLY A 235 -2.89 -0.36 -10.18
CA GLY A 235 -3.22 1.00 -10.59
C GLY A 235 -4.62 1.11 -11.19
N GLN A 236 -5.00 0.19 -12.08
CA GLN A 236 -6.34 0.12 -12.67
C GLN A 236 -7.42 -0.15 -11.61
N PHE A 237 -7.15 -1.04 -10.65
CA PHE A 237 -8.05 -1.30 -9.53
C PHE A 237 -8.34 -0.02 -8.74
N LYS A 238 -7.30 0.69 -8.30
CA LYS A 238 -7.44 1.91 -7.49
C LYS A 238 -8.12 3.05 -8.26
N THR A 239 -7.89 3.17 -9.57
CA THR A 239 -8.51 4.18 -10.43
C THR A 239 -10.06 4.09 -10.44
N LYS A 240 -10.66 2.91 -10.18
CA LYS A 240 -12.12 2.74 -10.07
C LYS A 240 -12.77 3.61 -9.01
N PHE A 241 -12.01 4.00 -7.99
CA PHE A 241 -12.46 4.84 -6.87
C PHE A 241 -12.23 6.35 -7.12
N SER A 242 -11.75 6.72 -8.32
CA SER A 242 -11.43 8.11 -8.71
C SER A 242 -10.54 8.84 -7.70
N PRO A 243 -9.39 8.26 -7.32
CA PRO A 243 -8.53 8.84 -6.33
C PRO A 243 -7.78 10.06 -6.85
N ARG A 244 -7.32 10.91 -5.94
CA ARG A 244 -6.22 11.83 -6.17
C ARG A 244 -4.91 11.07 -6.02
N TRP A 245 -4.00 11.26 -6.98
CA TRP A 245 -2.69 10.63 -6.96
C TRP A 245 -1.66 11.55 -6.31
N ARG A 246 -0.94 11.05 -5.32
CA ARG A 246 0.15 11.76 -4.64
C ARG A 246 1.49 11.08 -4.88
N PRO A 247 2.57 11.82 -5.13
CA PRO A 247 3.88 11.22 -5.34
C PRO A 247 4.41 10.59 -4.04
N VAL A 248 5.00 9.41 -4.19
CA VAL A 248 5.70 8.67 -3.14
C VAL A 248 7.17 8.54 -3.52
N PHE A 249 8.05 8.79 -2.54
CA PHE A 249 9.48 8.78 -2.74
C PHE A 249 10.14 7.66 -1.92
N ILE A 250 11.31 7.22 -2.41
CA ILE A 250 12.29 6.48 -1.63
C ILE A 250 13.45 7.44 -1.32
N GLY A 251 14.06 7.28 -0.14
CA GLY A 251 15.24 8.03 0.25
C GLY A 251 16.38 7.13 0.64
N ASP A 252 17.62 7.52 0.29
CA ASP A 252 18.84 6.95 0.83
C ASP A 252 19.68 8.10 1.44
N TYR A 253 20.22 7.88 2.63
CA TYR A 253 21.06 8.86 3.26
C TYR A 253 22.39 8.98 2.53
N GLN A 254 22.68 10.16 2.00
CA GLN A 254 23.80 10.57 1.16
C GLN A 254 23.60 10.33 -0.35
N GLN A 255 23.36 9.10 -0.81
CA GLN A 255 23.26 8.83 -2.26
C GLN A 255 22.39 7.64 -2.61
N LEU A 256 21.32 7.90 -3.34
CA LEU A 256 20.46 6.89 -3.94
C LEU A 256 21.05 6.39 -5.27
N ASN A 257 21.20 5.09 -5.42
CA ASN A 257 21.69 4.44 -6.63
C ASN A 257 20.96 3.12 -6.91
N ALA A 258 21.36 2.41 -7.96
CA ALA A 258 20.74 1.14 -8.36
C ALA A 258 20.76 0.09 -7.24
N PHE A 259 21.85 0.05 -6.47
CA PHE A 259 21.97 -0.89 -5.36
C PHE A 259 21.05 -0.51 -4.19
N SER A 260 20.79 0.79 -3.96
CA SER A 260 19.79 1.25 -2.99
C SER A 260 18.39 0.73 -3.34
N LEU A 261 18.00 0.84 -4.63
CA LEU A 261 16.72 0.32 -5.11
C LEU A 261 16.63 -1.21 -4.97
N TYR A 262 17.70 -1.92 -5.34
CA TYR A 262 17.78 -3.37 -5.18
C TYR A 262 17.61 -3.79 -3.71
N GLU A 263 18.38 -3.18 -2.80
CA GLU A 263 18.30 -3.49 -1.37
C GLU A 263 16.93 -3.13 -0.78
N GLY A 264 16.35 -1.99 -1.18
CA GLY A 264 14.99 -1.62 -0.80
C GLY A 264 13.97 -2.67 -1.23
N CYS A 265 14.02 -3.10 -2.48
CA CYS A 265 13.15 -4.14 -3.02
C CYS A 265 13.35 -5.48 -2.30
N ARG A 266 14.61 -5.89 -2.06
CA ARG A 266 14.95 -7.12 -1.35
C ARG A 266 14.43 -7.12 0.09
N LEU A 267 14.64 -6.02 0.82
CA LEU A 267 14.18 -5.89 2.21
C LEU A 267 12.66 -5.79 2.30
N TRP A 268 12.02 -5.32 1.26
CA TRP A 268 10.56 -5.29 1.16
C TRP A 268 9.96 -6.63 0.70
N GLY A 269 10.79 -7.64 0.46
CA GLY A 269 10.33 -8.98 0.07
C GLY A 269 9.88 -9.08 -1.39
N LEU A 270 10.38 -8.22 -2.27
CA LEU A 270 10.05 -8.24 -3.69
C LEU A 270 10.85 -9.29 -4.48
N PHE A 271 11.96 -9.80 -3.90
CA PHE A 271 12.82 -10.81 -4.49
C PHE A 271 13.13 -11.94 -3.52
#